data_7a5677da1fadd821654b2621cc9b8cda
#
_entry.id   7a5677da1fadd821654b2621cc9b8cda
#
_cell.length_a   1.000
_cell.length_b   1.000
_cell.length_c   1.000
_cell.angle_alpha   90.00
_cell.angle_beta   90.00
_cell.angle_gamma   90.00
#
_symmetry.space_group_name_H-M   'P 1'
#
loop_
_entity.id
_entity.type
_entity.pdbx_description
1 polymer ?
#
loop_
_entity_poly.entity_id
_entity_poly.type
_entity_poly.pdbx_seq_one_letter_code
_entity_poly.pdbx_strand_id
1 'polypeptide(L)'
;MSAKSQFNSERPLRDSLLRRLAIIALLQVAMGLTLRSMAPAQVGPLAPSASQVDRSATAALNSLYSKNDAARALGAKAKAVLVFPDIRKGAFIVGAQYGYGALRKGSQTAGFYRTAAASYGFQAGVKKFGYALFFMTDAALAYLDTSGGWAIGTGPSIVVVDEGMARSFTTTSMRSDVYAFVFNQEGLMGGIGLEGSKITKVTLGG
;
A
#
# COMPACT_ATOMS: atom_id res chain seq x y z
N MET A 1 38.83 -61.36 -36.67
CA MET A 1 38.01 -60.43 -37.39
C MET A 1 36.98 -59.81 -36.45
N SER A 2 36.83 -58.56 -36.53
CA SER A 2 35.76 -57.74 -35.96
C SER A 2 35.92 -57.22 -34.50
N ALA A 3 36.72 -56.15 -34.34
CA ALA A 3 36.69 -55.29 -33.16
C ALA A 3 36.79 -53.79 -33.55
N LYS A 4 36.05 -53.38 -34.61
CA LYS A 4 36.09 -51.98 -35.11
C LYS A 4 34.75 -51.30 -35.27
N SER A 5 33.63 -51.85 -34.75
CA SER A 5 32.29 -51.33 -35.04
C SER A 5 31.55 -50.60 -33.90
N GLN A 6 32.12 -50.57 -32.69
CA GLN A 6 31.40 -49.93 -31.54
C GLN A 6 31.85 -48.53 -31.13
N PHE A 7 32.88 -47.94 -31.78
CA PHE A 7 33.44 -46.68 -31.31
C PHE A 7 32.81 -45.40 -31.95
N ASN A 8 31.83 -45.53 -32.79
CA ASN A 8 31.35 -44.39 -33.59
C ASN A 8 29.91 -43.94 -33.31
N SER A 9 29.19 -44.55 -32.36
CA SER A 9 27.77 -44.18 -32.08
C SER A 9 27.57 -43.17 -30.95
N GLU A 10 28.55 -42.92 -30.14
CA GLU A 10 28.37 -42.01 -28.96
C GLU A 10 28.78 -40.55 -29.23
N ARG A 11 29.47 -40.24 -30.31
CA ARG A 11 29.93 -38.88 -30.61
C ARG A 11 28.82 -37.88 -30.90
N PRO A 12 27.77 -38.21 -31.65
CA PRO A 12 26.72 -37.21 -31.97
C PRO A 12 25.86 -36.79 -30.75
N LEU A 13 25.71 -37.66 -29.76
CA LEU A 13 24.92 -37.35 -28.54
C LEU A 13 25.70 -36.44 -27.58
N ARG A 14 27.01 -36.60 -27.46
CA ARG A 14 27.85 -35.73 -26.64
C ARG A 14 27.93 -34.32 -27.20
N ASP A 15 28.02 -34.17 -28.50
CA ASP A 15 28.08 -32.85 -29.16
C ASP A 15 26.75 -32.11 -29.03
N SER A 16 25.61 -32.82 -29.10
CA SER A 16 24.28 -32.21 -28.91
C SER A 16 24.05 -31.76 -27.45
N LEU A 17 24.53 -32.52 -26.47
CA LEU A 17 24.47 -32.17 -25.06
C LEU A 17 25.35 -30.97 -24.72
N LEU A 18 26.60 -30.96 -25.22
CA LEU A 18 27.50 -29.83 -25.03
C LEU A 18 26.98 -28.54 -25.66
N ARG A 19 26.35 -28.62 -26.85
CA ARG A 19 25.72 -27.46 -27.49
C ARG A 19 24.53 -26.95 -26.69
N ARG A 20 23.69 -27.85 -26.14
CA ARG A 20 22.54 -27.45 -25.27
C ARG A 20 23.00 -26.83 -23.97
N LEU A 21 24.05 -27.35 -23.33
CA LEU A 21 24.63 -26.76 -22.13
C LEU A 21 25.27 -25.39 -22.38
N ALA A 22 25.93 -25.22 -23.52
CA ALA A 22 26.48 -23.93 -23.92
C ALA A 22 25.43 -22.88 -24.20
N ILE A 23 24.29 -23.26 -24.81
CA ILE A 23 23.17 -22.35 -25.06
C ILE A 23 22.48 -21.94 -23.73
N ILE A 24 22.30 -22.86 -22.80
CA ILE A 24 21.73 -22.57 -21.48
C ILE A 24 22.68 -21.64 -20.68
N ALA A 25 24.00 -21.89 -20.72
CA ALA A 25 24.97 -21.03 -20.07
C ALA A 25 25.01 -19.60 -20.67
N LEU A 26 24.91 -19.49 -22.00
CA LEU A 26 24.84 -18.20 -22.69
C LEU A 26 23.52 -17.43 -22.37
N LEU A 27 22.40 -18.13 -22.26
CA LEU A 27 21.12 -17.54 -21.85
C LEU A 27 21.16 -17.04 -20.38
N GLN A 28 21.81 -17.75 -19.49
CA GLN A 28 21.96 -17.31 -18.10
C GLN A 28 22.90 -16.12 -17.95
N VAL A 29 23.97 -16.03 -18.74
CA VAL A 29 24.87 -14.88 -18.76
C VAL A 29 24.16 -13.64 -19.35
N ALA A 30 23.39 -13.81 -20.42
CA ALA A 30 22.59 -12.72 -21.00
C ALA A 30 21.52 -12.22 -20.04
N MET A 31 20.85 -13.11 -19.30
CA MET A 31 19.84 -12.76 -18.30
C MET A 31 20.48 -12.13 -17.05
N GLY A 32 21.68 -12.53 -16.67
CA GLY A 32 22.44 -11.93 -15.56
C GLY A 32 22.98 -10.52 -15.87
N LEU A 33 23.33 -10.24 -17.13
CA LEU A 33 23.79 -8.90 -17.55
C LEU A 33 22.64 -7.88 -17.65
N THR A 34 21.45 -8.31 -18.01
CA THR A 34 20.29 -7.42 -18.10
C THR A 34 19.72 -7.03 -16.72
N LEU A 35 19.90 -7.86 -15.70
CA LEU A 35 19.49 -7.54 -14.32
C LEU A 35 20.40 -6.53 -13.62
N ARG A 36 21.60 -6.28 -14.11
CA ARG A 36 22.57 -5.36 -13.51
C ARG A 36 22.41 -3.90 -13.97
N SER A 37 21.57 -3.65 -14.99
CA SER A 37 21.38 -2.31 -15.58
C SER A 37 20.08 -1.61 -15.21
N MET A 38 19.19 -2.24 -14.45
CA MET A 38 18.01 -1.57 -13.91
C MET A 38 18.32 -1.10 -12.47
N ALA A 39 19.18 -0.10 -12.35
CA ALA A 39 19.04 0.82 -11.22
C ALA A 39 17.59 1.33 -11.26
N PRO A 40 16.80 1.22 -10.17
CA PRO A 40 15.47 1.78 -10.17
C PRO A 40 15.62 3.26 -10.46
N ALA A 41 15.11 3.70 -11.61
CA ALA A 41 14.91 5.10 -11.86
C ALA A 41 14.05 5.62 -10.70
N GLN A 42 14.66 6.35 -9.79
CA GLN A 42 14.01 7.04 -8.69
C GLN A 42 13.20 8.20 -9.28
N VAL A 43 12.19 7.90 -10.07
CA VAL A 43 11.14 8.85 -10.44
C VAL A 43 9.96 8.59 -9.50
N GLY A 44 10.24 8.70 -8.21
CA GLY A 44 9.18 8.93 -7.26
C GLY A 44 8.74 10.39 -7.38
N PRO A 45 7.44 10.72 -7.38
CA PRO A 45 7.02 12.10 -7.20
C PRO A 45 7.72 12.64 -5.96
N LEU A 46 8.27 13.86 -6.03
CA LEU A 46 8.86 14.53 -4.88
C LEU A 46 7.87 14.43 -3.72
N ALA A 47 8.35 13.94 -2.58
CA ALA A 47 7.50 13.85 -1.39
C ALA A 47 6.94 15.25 -1.08
N PRO A 48 5.66 15.37 -0.74
CA PRO A 48 5.07 16.65 -0.38
C PRO A 48 5.75 17.19 0.89
N SER A 49 5.73 18.52 1.07
CA SER A 49 6.23 19.10 2.31
C SER A 49 5.32 18.77 3.50
N ALA A 50 5.89 18.76 4.71
CA ALA A 50 5.15 18.55 5.95
C ALA A 50 3.94 19.50 6.06
N SER A 51 4.16 20.78 5.77
CA SER A 51 3.11 21.81 5.80
C SER A 51 1.98 21.57 4.78
N GLN A 52 2.31 21.01 3.63
CA GLN A 52 1.32 20.67 2.60
C GLN A 52 0.45 19.49 3.05
N VAL A 53 1.07 18.42 3.58
CA VAL A 53 0.32 17.25 4.09
C VAL A 53 -0.55 17.65 5.26
N ASP A 54 -0.05 18.47 6.18
CA ASP A 54 -0.78 18.94 7.35
C ASP A 54 -2.05 19.72 6.95
N ARG A 55 -1.91 20.71 6.06
CA ARG A 55 -3.06 21.50 5.57
C ARG A 55 -4.08 20.62 4.85
N SER A 56 -3.63 19.73 3.98
CA SER A 56 -4.51 18.85 3.22
C SER A 56 -5.26 17.87 4.13
N ALA A 57 -4.57 17.27 5.12
CA ALA A 57 -5.18 16.38 6.10
C ALA A 57 -6.20 17.11 6.97
N THR A 58 -5.89 18.33 7.42
CA THR A 58 -6.81 19.17 8.21
C THR A 58 -8.07 19.51 7.41
N ALA A 59 -7.91 19.97 6.16
CA ALA A 59 -9.04 20.30 5.30
C ALA A 59 -9.93 19.07 5.02
N ALA A 60 -9.31 17.91 4.74
CA ALA A 60 -10.04 16.67 4.49
C ALA A 60 -10.81 16.19 5.73
N LEU A 61 -10.19 16.26 6.92
CA LEU A 61 -10.84 15.87 8.17
C LEU A 61 -12.03 16.80 8.51
N ASN A 62 -11.86 18.09 8.35
CA ASN A 62 -12.94 19.07 8.56
C ASN A 62 -14.09 18.84 7.57
N SER A 63 -13.79 18.56 6.30
CA SER A 63 -14.81 18.20 5.30
C SER A 63 -15.52 16.89 5.65
N LEU A 64 -14.81 15.88 6.16
CA LEU A 64 -15.41 14.64 6.63
C LEU A 64 -16.36 14.91 7.81
N TYR A 65 -15.95 15.68 8.79
CA TYR A 65 -16.76 16.03 9.96
C TYR A 65 -17.99 16.86 9.63
N SER A 66 -17.93 17.74 8.63
CA SER A 66 -19.08 18.53 8.20
C SER A 66 -20.16 17.71 7.48
N LYS A 67 -19.76 16.57 6.88
CA LYS A 67 -20.64 15.72 6.06
C LYS A 67 -21.07 14.43 6.79
N ASN A 68 -20.42 14.06 7.88
CA ASN A 68 -20.63 12.78 8.54
C ASN A 68 -20.58 12.92 10.07
N ASP A 69 -21.79 12.88 10.68
CA ASP A 69 -21.96 13.00 12.13
C ASP A 69 -21.31 11.85 12.90
N ALA A 70 -21.31 10.63 12.35
CA ALA A 70 -20.66 9.49 12.97
C ALA A 70 -19.13 9.69 13.03
N ALA A 71 -18.52 10.20 11.95
CA ALA A 71 -17.09 10.53 11.93
C ALA A 71 -16.76 11.61 12.96
N ARG A 72 -17.62 12.64 13.08
CA ARG A 72 -17.45 13.70 14.09
C ARG A 72 -17.55 13.15 15.51
N ALA A 73 -18.56 12.30 15.79
CA ALA A 73 -18.76 11.69 17.08
C ALA A 73 -17.61 10.74 17.48
N LEU A 74 -17.07 9.97 16.52
CA LEU A 74 -15.88 9.14 16.71
C LEU A 74 -14.63 9.98 16.94
N GLY A 75 -14.47 11.08 16.18
CA GLY A 75 -13.33 11.97 16.32
C GLY A 75 -13.23 12.62 17.70
N ALA A 76 -14.37 12.93 18.32
CA ALA A 76 -14.41 13.46 19.69
C ALA A 76 -13.94 12.45 20.76
N LYS A 77 -13.98 11.15 20.46
CA LYS A 77 -13.60 10.06 21.38
C LYS A 77 -12.27 9.40 21.03
N ALA A 78 -11.79 9.57 19.80
CA ALA A 78 -10.57 8.94 19.33
C ALA A 78 -9.33 9.47 20.05
N LYS A 79 -8.39 8.60 20.36
CA LYS A 79 -7.06 8.95 20.88
C LYS A 79 -6.25 9.74 19.85
N ALA A 80 -6.42 9.38 18.57
CA ALA A 80 -5.84 10.07 17.43
C ALA A 80 -6.59 9.72 16.14
N VAL A 81 -6.44 10.55 15.11
CA VAL A 81 -6.99 10.32 13.77
C VAL A 81 -5.87 10.44 12.75
N LEU A 82 -5.58 9.36 12.03
CA LEU A 82 -4.62 9.36 10.92
C LEU A 82 -5.37 9.60 9.61
N VAL A 83 -5.08 10.72 8.96
CA VAL A 83 -5.80 11.19 7.77
C VAL A 83 -4.88 11.13 6.56
N PHE A 84 -5.29 10.39 5.55
CA PHE A 84 -4.70 10.37 4.22
C PHE A 84 -5.64 11.09 3.26
N PRO A 85 -5.40 12.37 2.94
CA PRO A 85 -6.34 13.19 2.16
C PRO A 85 -6.42 12.79 0.69
N ASP A 86 -5.33 12.24 0.16
CA ASP A 86 -5.16 11.91 -1.25
C ASP A 86 -4.35 10.61 -1.39
N ILE A 87 -5.05 9.54 -1.74
CA ILE A 87 -4.46 8.26 -2.12
C ILE A 87 -4.59 8.13 -3.63
N ARG A 88 -3.47 7.88 -4.28
CA ARG A 88 -3.42 7.61 -5.71
C ARG A 88 -3.23 6.12 -5.94
N LYS A 89 -4.12 5.53 -6.69
CA LYS A 89 -4.05 4.14 -7.12
C LYS A 89 -3.97 4.12 -8.65
N GLY A 90 -2.89 3.58 -9.19
CA GLY A 90 -2.73 3.30 -10.61
C GLY A 90 -2.57 1.81 -10.84
N ALA A 91 -3.25 1.26 -11.84
CA ALA A 91 -3.13 -0.15 -12.20
C ALA A 91 -3.20 -0.34 -13.71
N PHE A 92 -2.35 -1.22 -14.23
CA PHE A 92 -2.47 -1.74 -15.59
C PHE A 92 -2.53 -3.28 -15.59
N ILE A 93 -1.62 -3.97 -14.97
CA ILE A 93 -1.64 -5.41 -14.66
C ILE A 93 -1.19 -5.59 -13.21
N VAL A 94 -0.25 -4.75 -12.76
CA VAL A 94 0.19 -4.62 -11.39
C VAL A 94 -0.17 -3.20 -10.96
N GLY A 95 -0.96 -3.07 -9.92
CA GLY A 95 -1.34 -1.78 -9.37
C GLY A 95 -0.50 -1.42 -8.16
N ALA A 96 -0.18 -0.15 -8.05
CA ALA A 96 0.38 0.44 -6.84
C ALA A 96 -0.55 1.53 -6.31
N GLN A 97 -0.69 1.58 -5.01
CA GLN A 97 -1.41 2.63 -4.30
C GLN A 97 -0.45 3.29 -3.32
N TYR A 98 -0.47 4.61 -3.24
CA TYR A 98 0.34 5.34 -2.28
C TYR A 98 -0.30 6.68 -1.91
N GLY A 99 0.06 7.18 -0.74
CA GLY A 99 -0.32 8.51 -0.28
C GLY A 99 0.39 8.89 1.00
N TYR A 100 0.35 10.18 1.32
CA TYR A 100 0.90 10.75 2.55
C TYR A 100 -0.23 11.26 3.43
N GLY A 101 -0.07 11.12 4.74
CA GLY A 101 -1.05 11.50 5.73
C GLY A 101 -0.44 12.08 6.98
N ALA A 102 -1.29 12.72 7.79
CA ALA A 102 -0.93 13.29 9.08
C ALA A 102 -1.74 12.64 10.21
N LEU A 103 -1.06 12.32 11.31
CA LEU A 103 -1.68 11.86 12.55
C LEU A 103 -2.08 13.08 13.38
N ARG A 104 -3.38 13.21 13.64
CA ARG A 104 -3.95 14.29 14.44
C ARG A 104 -4.24 13.80 15.86
N LYS A 105 -3.69 14.50 16.85
CA LYS A 105 -4.07 14.37 18.26
C LYS A 105 -4.72 15.69 18.68
N GLY A 106 -6.04 15.71 18.76
CA GLY A 106 -6.79 16.96 18.87
C GLY A 106 -6.52 17.88 17.67
N SER A 107 -6.10 19.12 17.94
CA SER A 107 -5.78 20.11 16.91
C SER A 107 -4.33 20.02 16.38
N GLN A 108 -3.48 19.21 16.98
CA GLN A 108 -2.04 19.14 16.67
C GLN A 108 -1.70 17.96 15.76
N THR A 109 -0.70 18.14 14.89
CA THR A 109 -0.10 17.07 14.12
C THR A 109 1.01 16.41 14.92
N ALA A 110 0.83 15.11 15.22
CA ALA A 110 1.76 14.32 16.03
C ALA A 110 2.79 13.55 15.17
N GLY A 111 2.61 13.51 13.85
CA GLY A 111 3.54 12.84 12.93
C GLY A 111 2.98 12.69 11.52
N PHE A 112 3.87 12.31 10.61
CA PHE A 112 3.52 12.06 9.21
C PHE A 112 3.74 10.60 8.86
N TYR A 113 2.89 10.09 7.98
CA TYR A 113 2.88 8.70 7.59
C TYR A 113 2.70 8.57 6.08
N ARG A 114 3.24 7.50 5.53
CA ARG A 114 3.01 7.07 4.16
C ARG A 114 2.22 5.76 4.19
N THR A 115 1.22 5.64 3.33
CA THR A 115 0.57 4.38 3.02
C THR A 115 1.02 3.89 1.65
N ALA A 116 1.23 2.59 1.51
CA ALA A 116 1.54 1.93 0.25
C ALA A 116 0.90 0.54 0.21
N ALA A 117 0.35 0.17 -0.95
CA ALA A 117 -0.10 -1.19 -1.22
C ALA A 117 0.23 -1.58 -2.65
N ALA A 118 0.50 -2.86 -2.87
CA ALA A 118 0.54 -3.47 -4.19
C ALA A 118 -0.76 -4.24 -4.42
N SER A 119 -1.32 -4.14 -5.60
CA SER A 119 -2.49 -4.92 -6.00
C SER A 119 -2.23 -5.62 -7.33
N TYR A 120 -2.64 -6.89 -7.41
CA TYR A 120 -2.65 -7.66 -8.65
C TYR A 120 -4.10 -7.73 -9.14
N GLY A 121 -4.31 -7.48 -10.43
CA GLY A 121 -5.62 -7.63 -11.04
C GLY A 121 -5.77 -6.80 -12.31
N PHE A 122 -6.62 -7.28 -13.22
CA PHE A 122 -6.95 -6.59 -14.46
C PHE A 122 -7.87 -5.41 -14.15
N GLN A 123 -7.29 -4.28 -13.74
CA GLN A 123 -8.03 -3.05 -13.48
C GLN A 123 -7.27 -1.88 -14.11
N ALA A 124 -7.64 -1.55 -15.34
CA ALA A 124 -7.13 -0.35 -15.98
C ALA A 124 -7.83 0.88 -15.38
N GLY A 125 -7.06 1.81 -14.86
CA GLY A 125 -7.60 3.08 -14.38
C GLY A 125 -6.75 3.74 -13.31
N VAL A 126 -7.00 5.03 -13.11
CA VAL A 126 -6.47 5.81 -12.00
C VAL A 126 -7.63 6.12 -11.06
N LYS A 127 -7.44 5.83 -9.78
CA LYS A 127 -8.35 6.24 -8.71
C LYS A 127 -7.69 7.23 -7.79
N LYS A 128 -8.52 8.12 -7.31
CA LYS A 128 -8.19 9.03 -6.23
C LYS A 128 -9.23 8.92 -5.13
N PHE A 129 -8.79 8.81 -3.90
CA PHE A 129 -9.67 8.77 -2.72
C PHE A 129 -8.87 9.18 -1.48
N GLY A 130 -9.58 9.51 -0.42
CA GLY A 130 -8.99 9.70 0.90
C GLY A 130 -9.54 8.70 1.90
N TYR A 131 -8.83 8.50 3.00
CA TYR A 131 -9.39 7.81 4.15
C TYR A 131 -8.84 8.34 5.47
N ALA A 132 -9.62 8.16 6.53
CA ALA A 132 -9.23 8.50 7.89
C ALA A 132 -9.39 7.28 8.80
N LEU A 133 -8.36 7.01 9.61
CA LEU A 133 -8.35 5.95 10.61
C LEU A 133 -8.48 6.58 12.00
N PHE A 134 -9.55 6.26 12.70
CA PHE A 134 -9.85 6.72 14.06
C PHE A 134 -9.39 5.67 15.05
N PHE A 135 -8.32 5.93 15.77
CA PHE A 135 -7.77 5.03 16.79
C PHE A 135 -8.49 5.26 18.11
N MET A 136 -9.22 4.25 18.58
CA MET A 136 -10.04 4.34 19.79
C MET A 136 -9.26 3.95 21.04
N THR A 137 -8.17 3.16 20.90
CA THR A 137 -7.34 2.68 22.01
C THR A 137 -5.87 3.06 21.82
N ASP A 138 -5.16 3.24 22.93
CA ASP A 138 -3.71 3.49 22.89
C ASP A 138 -2.94 2.28 22.37
N ALA A 139 -3.43 1.07 22.64
CA ALA A 139 -2.87 -0.18 22.10
C ALA A 139 -2.90 -0.20 20.56
N ALA A 140 -4.04 0.17 19.95
CA ALA A 140 -4.15 0.27 18.50
C ALA A 140 -3.24 1.36 17.92
N LEU A 141 -3.14 2.51 18.61
CA LEU A 141 -2.30 3.61 18.19
C LEU A 141 -0.81 3.22 18.19
N ALA A 142 -0.37 2.38 19.14
CA ALA A 142 1.01 1.92 19.24
C ALA A 142 1.48 1.11 18.01
N TYR A 143 0.56 0.52 17.25
CA TYR A 143 0.92 -0.17 16.00
C TYR A 143 1.53 0.76 14.94
N LEU A 144 1.25 2.06 14.99
CA LEU A 144 1.87 3.04 14.10
C LEU A 144 3.37 3.24 14.36
N ASP A 145 3.84 2.92 15.55
CA ASP A 145 5.26 3.03 15.95
C ASP A 145 6.02 1.70 15.79
N THR A 146 5.37 0.65 15.26
CA THR A 146 6.01 -0.66 14.99
C THR A 146 7.15 -0.49 14.00
N SER A 147 8.31 -1.08 14.30
CA SER A 147 9.47 -1.08 13.42
C SER A 147 9.12 -1.75 12.08
N GLY A 148 9.38 -1.05 10.99
CA GLY A 148 9.01 -1.50 9.65
C GLY A 148 7.58 -1.16 9.22
N GLY A 149 6.77 -0.52 10.08
CA GLY A 149 5.41 -0.06 9.78
C GLY A 149 4.32 -1.10 10.04
N TRP A 150 3.08 -0.65 10.03
CA TRP A 150 1.89 -1.46 10.28
C TRP A 150 1.21 -1.86 8.97
N ALA A 151 0.99 -3.17 8.77
CA ALA A 151 0.17 -3.70 7.68
C ALA A 151 -1.29 -3.80 8.12
N ILE A 152 -2.19 -3.09 7.43
CA ILE A 152 -3.62 -3.15 7.69
C ILE A 152 -4.12 -4.59 7.43
N GLY A 153 -4.87 -5.14 8.38
CA GLY A 153 -5.29 -6.55 8.41
C GLY A 153 -4.49 -7.39 9.39
N THR A 154 -3.45 -6.81 10.03
CA THR A 154 -2.72 -7.44 11.13
C THR A 154 -2.88 -6.62 12.42
N GLY A 155 -3.04 -7.26 13.55
CA GLY A 155 -3.15 -6.60 14.86
C GLY A 155 -4.54 -6.08 15.17
N PRO A 156 -4.74 -4.74 15.37
CA PRO A 156 -6.01 -4.19 15.84
C PRO A 156 -7.16 -4.42 14.87
N SER A 157 -8.36 -4.60 15.43
CA SER A 157 -9.59 -4.70 14.66
C SER A 157 -9.90 -3.39 13.93
N ILE A 158 -10.24 -3.47 12.64
CA ILE A 158 -10.64 -2.32 11.83
C ILE A 158 -12.04 -2.55 11.28
N VAL A 159 -12.89 -1.56 11.44
CA VAL A 159 -14.20 -1.51 10.83
C VAL A 159 -14.23 -0.38 9.82
N VAL A 160 -14.54 -0.70 8.56
CA VAL A 160 -14.77 0.31 7.52
C VAL A 160 -16.22 0.76 7.64
N VAL A 161 -16.39 2.05 7.90
CA VAL A 161 -17.71 2.67 8.07
C VAL A 161 -18.17 3.19 6.71
N ASP A 162 -19.24 2.61 6.17
CA ASP A 162 -19.94 3.09 5.02
C ASP A 162 -21.13 4.02 5.40
N GLU A 163 -21.80 4.60 4.41
CA GLU A 163 -22.94 5.50 4.66
C GLU A 163 -24.11 4.82 5.39
N GLY A 164 -24.35 3.54 5.12
CA GLY A 164 -25.41 2.76 5.76
C GLY A 164 -25.11 2.53 7.23
N MET A 165 -23.90 2.10 7.52
CA MET A 165 -23.39 1.90 8.87
C MET A 165 -23.34 3.22 9.65
N ALA A 166 -22.92 4.32 9.02
CA ALA A 166 -22.84 5.63 9.65
C ALA A 166 -24.21 6.12 10.19
N ARG A 167 -25.33 5.77 9.52
CA ARG A 167 -26.70 6.13 9.96
C ARG A 167 -27.17 5.33 11.18
N SER A 168 -26.66 4.12 11.37
CA SER A 168 -26.99 3.23 12.51
C SER A 168 -25.99 3.30 13.65
N PHE A 169 -24.97 4.16 13.54
CA PHE A 169 -23.90 4.27 14.51
C PHE A 169 -24.42 4.84 15.83
N THR A 170 -24.42 4.02 16.87
CA THR A 170 -24.72 4.48 18.24
C THR A 170 -23.47 4.37 19.10
N THR A 171 -23.43 5.18 20.16
CA THR A 171 -22.30 5.17 21.12
C THR A 171 -22.10 3.82 21.78
N THR A 172 -23.10 2.95 21.78
CA THR A 172 -23.08 1.61 22.37
C THR A 172 -22.48 0.53 21.45
N SER A 173 -22.43 0.80 20.12
CA SER A 173 -21.88 -0.15 19.14
C SER A 173 -20.38 0.03 18.86
N MET A 174 -19.74 1.03 19.48
CA MET A 174 -18.32 1.34 19.28
C MET A 174 -17.40 0.37 20.06
N ARG A 175 -17.13 -0.82 19.50
CA ARG A 175 -16.29 -1.84 20.13
C ARG A 175 -15.00 -2.16 19.39
N SER A 176 -14.76 -1.56 18.22
CA SER A 176 -13.54 -1.81 17.46
C SER A 176 -12.41 -0.88 17.86
N ASP A 177 -11.18 -1.36 17.69
CA ASP A 177 -9.97 -0.61 18.00
C ASP A 177 -9.75 0.55 17.06
N VAL A 178 -10.13 0.38 15.77
CA VAL A 178 -9.97 1.37 14.71
C VAL A 178 -11.23 1.42 13.85
N TYR A 179 -11.66 2.64 13.50
CA TYR A 179 -12.70 2.89 12.51
C TYR A 179 -12.11 3.60 11.30
N ALA A 180 -12.42 3.12 10.11
CA ALA A 180 -11.96 3.69 8.85
C ALA A 180 -13.10 4.32 8.08
N PHE A 181 -12.97 5.59 7.73
CA PHE A 181 -13.88 6.29 6.80
C PHE A 181 -13.16 6.54 5.50
N VAL A 182 -13.79 6.16 4.39
CA VAL A 182 -13.31 6.45 3.05
C VAL A 182 -14.13 7.60 2.48
N PHE A 183 -13.47 8.57 1.85
CA PHE A 183 -14.10 9.78 1.33
C PHE A 183 -13.45 10.26 0.01
N ASN A 184 -14.09 11.19 -0.67
CA ASN A 184 -13.61 11.82 -1.91
C ASN A 184 -13.22 10.80 -2.99
N GLN A 185 -14.09 9.81 -3.22
CA GLN A 185 -13.85 8.79 -4.24
C GLN A 185 -14.09 9.36 -5.65
N GLU A 186 -13.05 9.37 -6.46
CA GLU A 186 -13.11 9.73 -7.87
C GLU A 186 -12.63 8.54 -8.72
N GLY A 187 -13.36 8.22 -9.82
CA GLY A 187 -13.02 7.15 -10.76
C GLY A 187 -13.87 5.88 -10.64
N LEU A 188 -13.86 5.10 -11.72
CA LEU A 188 -14.66 3.88 -11.92
C LEU A 188 -13.94 2.65 -11.35
N MET A 189 -14.13 2.32 -10.08
CA MET A 189 -13.72 0.99 -9.57
C MET A 189 -14.58 0.56 -8.38
N GLY A 190 -15.11 -0.66 -8.41
CA GLY A 190 -15.73 -1.31 -7.26
C GLY A 190 -14.68 -1.66 -6.19
N GLY A 191 -15.04 -1.49 -4.93
CA GLY A 191 -14.29 -1.98 -3.78
C GLY A 191 -13.00 -1.20 -3.46
N ILE A 192 -12.98 -0.53 -2.31
CA ILE A 192 -11.75 0.01 -1.72
C ILE A 192 -11.36 -0.96 -0.60
N GLY A 193 -10.40 -1.83 -0.89
CA GLY A 193 -9.73 -2.62 0.13
C GLY A 193 -8.65 -1.78 0.78
N LEU A 194 -8.72 -1.55 2.07
CA LEU A 194 -7.62 -1.01 2.87
C LEU A 194 -6.64 -2.13 3.26
N GLU A 195 -7.12 -3.38 3.26
CA GLU A 195 -6.33 -4.58 3.59
C GLU A 195 -5.08 -4.69 2.72
N GLY A 196 -3.97 -5.10 3.33
CA GLY A 196 -2.69 -5.21 2.66
C GLY A 196 -1.96 -3.87 2.46
N SER A 197 -2.58 -2.75 2.83
CA SER A 197 -1.88 -1.46 2.85
C SER A 197 -0.89 -1.40 4.01
N LYS A 198 0.35 -1.01 3.72
CA LYS A 198 1.37 -0.79 4.74
C LYS A 198 1.48 0.69 5.08
N ILE A 199 1.31 1.01 6.35
CA ILE A 199 1.46 2.35 6.90
C ILE A 199 2.83 2.47 7.57
N THR A 200 3.62 3.45 7.18
CA THR A 200 4.97 3.67 7.70
C THR A 200 5.16 5.12 8.10
N LYS A 201 5.73 5.36 9.27
CA LYS A 201 6.10 6.70 9.73
C LYS A 201 7.19 7.27 8.84
N VAL A 202 7.09 8.56 8.50
CA VAL A 202 8.03 9.25 7.64
C VAL A 202 8.38 10.62 8.19
N THR A 203 9.60 11.08 7.88
CA THR A 203 10.00 12.47 8.08
C THR A 203 9.84 13.19 6.76
N LEU A 204 9.09 14.28 6.75
CA LEU A 204 8.89 15.14 5.59
C LEU A 204 9.70 16.43 5.77
N GLY A 205 10.22 16.93 4.67
CA GLY A 205 10.89 18.23 4.65
C GLY A 205 9.90 19.38 4.90
N GLY A 206 10.42 20.49 5.40
CA GLY A 206 9.66 21.74 5.59
C GLY A 206 9.37 22.45 4.28
#